data_7b82e4ae350e8a282bfa347138a9481f
#
_entry.id   7b82e4ae350e8a282bfa347138a9481f
#
_cell.length_a   1.000
_cell.length_b   1.000
_cell.length_c   1.000
_cell.angle_alpha   90.00
_cell.angle_beta   90.00
_cell.angle_gamma   90.00
#
_symmetry.space_group_name_H-M   'P 1'
#
loop_
_entity.id
_entity.type
_entity.pdbx_description
1 polymer ?
#
loop_
_entity_poly.entity_id
_entity_poly.type
_entity_poly.pdbx_seq_one_letter_code
_entity_poly.pdbx_strand_id
1 'polypeptide(L)'
;MAKENKKEVSFVEGPIFQSLIRFALPVLGALILQAAYGAVDLLVVGWFGDASSISAVGTGSNFMQMVTLIITSLAMGSTVMIGQHIGEGKPDKAGKTVGSSIVLFAIIGVVMTVILELFAGPIANILQVPAESFDKTVLYLRICSGGILIIIAYNVISSVLRGIGNANLPLLFVGIACAANIAGDLFFVGVLKLDVAGAALATVLAQLISVIASMGVLKKGNLPIEFKKEDCRIDHDELKKVLNVGVPIALQETTVQISFLVINSIINGMGLMPSAGYGVAQKLTSFIMLIPSSVMQSVSAFVAQNTGAGKKDRAWKGFLTAIATGCSLGVVIFCIGFFGGSVISRIFTSDPAVIEQSAAYLRGFAPECILTCVLFSSIGYFNGRGISIPVMLQGITSACLIRIPLALFFSHLPNTNLTFVGISTPITTVYGICFFMICFARLKKKGQM
;
A
#
# COMPACT_ATOMS: atom_id res chain seq x y z
N MET A 1 -24.39 26.58 22.68
CA MET A 1 -24.16 25.14 22.41
C MET A 1 -22.74 24.99 21.90
N ALA A 2 -21.80 24.60 22.77
CA ALA A 2 -20.41 24.37 22.39
C ALA A 2 -20.34 23.14 21.51
N LYS A 3 -19.81 23.30 20.28
CA LYS A 3 -19.44 22.17 19.42
C LYS A 3 -18.42 21.32 20.17
N GLU A 4 -18.79 20.11 20.56
CA GLU A 4 -17.83 19.08 20.96
C GLU A 4 -16.77 18.98 19.87
N ASN A 5 -15.59 19.51 20.15
CA ASN A 5 -14.39 19.21 19.42
C ASN A 5 -14.21 17.68 19.48
N LYS A 6 -14.49 16.96 18.39
CA LYS A 6 -14.09 15.56 18.25
C LYS A 6 -12.59 15.54 18.50
N LYS A 7 -12.17 15.17 19.71
CA LYS A 7 -10.76 15.07 20.11
C LYS A 7 -10.05 14.22 19.06
N GLU A 8 -9.07 14.82 18.40
CA GLU A 8 -8.10 14.09 17.57
C GLU A 8 -7.55 12.92 18.38
N VAL A 9 -7.28 11.80 17.71
CA VAL A 9 -6.82 10.59 18.39
C VAL A 9 -5.41 10.85 18.93
N SER A 10 -5.31 11.13 20.24
CA SER A 10 -4.00 11.21 20.88
C SER A 10 -3.42 9.80 21.00
N PHE A 11 -2.31 9.54 20.30
CA PHE A 11 -1.59 8.27 20.42
C PHE A 11 -0.76 8.19 21.70
N VAL A 12 -0.45 9.34 22.28
CA VAL A 12 0.43 9.45 23.45
C VAL A 12 -0.32 9.22 24.77
N GLU A 13 -1.67 9.34 24.75
CA GLU A 13 -2.54 9.20 25.91
C GLU A 13 -3.74 8.30 25.65
N GLY A 14 -4.47 7.93 26.71
CA GLY A 14 -5.70 7.13 26.62
C GLY A 14 -5.49 5.63 26.33
N PRO A 15 -6.58 4.87 26.08
CA PRO A 15 -6.54 3.42 25.87
C PRO A 15 -5.87 3.05 24.53
N ILE A 16 -4.84 2.20 24.57
CA ILE A 16 -4.04 1.81 23.43
C ILE A 16 -4.88 1.16 22.33
N PHE A 17 -5.67 0.15 22.68
CA PHE A 17 -6.53 -0.58 21.75
C PHE A 17 -7.47 0.36 20.97
N GLN A 18 -8.14 1.26 21.69
CA GLN A 18 -9.07 2.20 21.08
C GLN A 18 -8.37 3.18 20.11
N SER A 19 -7.16 3.65 20.48
CA SER A 19 -6.37 4.54 19.63
C SER A 19 -5.95 3.82 18.33
N LEU A 20 -5.48 2.57 18.41
CA LEU A 20 -5.10 1.78 17.26
C LEU A 20 -6.29 1.50 16.34
N ILE A 21 -7.41 1.03 16.86
CA ILE A 21 -8.60 0.70 16.06
C ILE A 21 -9.22 1.94 15.41
N ARG A 22 -9.32 3.06 16.13
CA ARG A 22 -9.84 4.32 15.59
C ARG A 22 -9.00 4.87 14.44
N PHE A 23 -7.74 4.51 14.38
CA PHE A 23 -6.88 4.87 13.26
C PHE A 23 -6.87 3.78 12.18
N ALA A 24 -6.83 2.50 12.54
CA ALA A 24 -6.77 1.39 11.60
C ALA A 24 -8.01 1.28 10.70
N LEU A 25 -9.21 1.49 11.27
CA LEU A 25 -10.46 1.38 10.51
C LEU A 25 -10.55 2.41 9.37
N PRO A 26 -10.29 3.72 9.58
CA PRO A 26 -10.24 4.66 8.46
C PRO A 26 -9.15 4.35 7.43
N VAL A 27 -7.97 3.88 7.87
CA VAL A 27 -6.90 3.45 6.94
C VAL A 27 -7.38 2.27 6.11
N LEU A 28 -7.99 1.25 6.74
CA LEU A 28 -8.57 0.11 6.02
C LEU A 28 -9.64 0.55 5.04
N GLY A 29 -10.55 1.43 5.46
CA GLY A 29 -11.57 2.00 4.58
C GLY A 29 -10.98 2.71 3.36
N ALA A 30 -9.91 3.48 3.54
CA ALA A 30 -9.21 4.14 2.45
C ALA A 30 -8.58 3.13 1.47
N LEU A 31 -7.95 2.07 1.98
CA LEU A 31 -7.36 1.01 1.16
C LEU A 31 -8.43 0.24 0.37
N ILE A 32 -9.58 -0.07 0.99
CA ILE A 32 -10.72 -0.73 0.31
C ILE A 32 -11.26 0.16 -0.82
N LEU A 33 -11.47 1.47 -0.56
CA LEU A 33 -11.93 2.40 -1.57
C LEU A 33 -10.94 2.52 -2.73
N GLN A 34 -9.63 2.55 -2.44
CA GLN A 34 -8.60 2.55 -3.49
C GLN A 34 -8.62 1.28 -4.35
N ALA A 35 -8.81 0.11 -3.73
CA ALA A 35 -8.95 -1.14 -4.47
C ALA A 35 -10.24 -1.18 -5.30
N ALA A 36 -11.33 -0.62 -4.77
CA ALA A 36 -12.64 -0.60 -5.42
C ALA A 36 -12.67 0.29 -6.67
N TYR A 37 -12.12 1.51 -6.60
CA TYR A 37 -12.19 2.39 -7.77
C TYR A 37 -11.36 1.85 -8.95
N GLY A 38 -10.20 1.24 -8.70
CA GLY A 38 -9.43 0.58 -9.76
C GLY A 38 -10.18 -0.60 -10.43
N ALA A 39 -11.07 -1.27 -9.70
CA ALA A 39 -11.95 -2.28 -10.27
C ALA A 39 -13.09 -1.65 -11.09
N VAL A 40 -13.60 -0.50 -10.67
CA VAL A 40 -14.66 0.22 -11.40
C VAL A 40 -14.16 0.77 -12.72
N ASP A 41 -12.94 1.32 -12.80
CA ASP A 41 -12.32 1.74 -14.06
C ASP A 41 -12.40 0.62 -15.12
N LEU A 42 -11.99 -0.60 -14.72
CA LEU A 42 -12.03 -1.76 -15.62
C LEU A 42 -13.45 -2.18 -16.00
N LEU A 43 -14.41 -2.07 -15.08
CA LEU A 43 -15.81 -2.39 -15.35
C LEU A 43 -16.41 -1.39 -16.34
N VAL A 44 -16.20 -0.09 -16.17
CA VAL A 44 -16.74 0.93 -17.06
C VAL A 44 -16.12 0.81 -18.46
N VAL A 45 -14.80 0.63 -18.55
CA VAL A 45 -14.14 0.38 -19.84
C VAL A 45 -14.65 -0.92 -20.47
N GLY A 46 -14.96 -1.96 -19.65
CA GLY A 46 -15.54 -3.22 -20.13
C GLY A 46 -16.95 -3.08 -20.69
N TRP A 47 -17.75 -2.12 -20.20
CA TRP A 47 -19.12 -1.87 -20.70
C TRP A 47 -19.16 -1.07 -22.01
N PHE A 48 -18.21 -0.17 -22.21
CA PHE A 48 -18.26 0.80 -23.31
C PHE A 48 -17.11 0.67 -24.32
N GLY A 49 -16.01 -0.03 -23.97
CA GLY A 49 -14.83 -0.24 -24.79
C GLY A 49 -14.76 -1.65 -25.38
N ASP A 50 -13.67 -1.96 -26.03
CA ASP A 50 -13.36 -3.26 -26.60
C ASP A 50 -12.34 -4.06 -25.73
N ALA A 51 -12.05 -5.29 -26.15
CA ALA A 51 -11.08 -6.14 -25.43
C ALA A 51 -9.67 -5.51 -25.37
N SER A 52 -9.27 -4.75 -26.39
CA SER A 52 -7.98 -4.05 -26.43
C SER A 52 -7.93 -2.94 -25.40
N SER A 53 -9.04 -2.23 -25.18
CA SER A 53 -9.18 -1.17 -24.17
C SER A 53 -9.12 -1.72 -22.75
N ILE A 54 -9.80 -2.84 -22.48
CA ILE A 54 -9.74 -3.54 -21.19
C ILE A 54 -8.30 -3.97 -20.88
N SER A 55 -7.62 -4.55 -21.86
CA SER A 55 -6.20 -4.95 -21.73
C SER A 55 -5.30 -3.74 -21.45
N ALA A 56 -5.50 -2.66 -22.18
CA ALA A 56 -4.71 -1.43 -22.04
C ALA A 56 -4.88 -0.78 -20.66
N VAL A 57 -6.13 -0.57 -20.21
CA VAL A 57 -6.41 0.00 -18.90
C VAL A 57 -5.94 -0.95 -17.79
N GLY A 58 -6.16 -2.25 -17.93
CA GLY A 58 -5.71 -3.24 -16.93
C GLY A 58 -4.19 -3.23 -16.74
N THR A 59 -3.43 -3.25 -17.83
CA THR A 59 -1.96 -3.24 -17.77
C THR A 59 -1.43 -1.88 -17.31
N GLY A 60 -1.96 -0.79 -17.86
CA GLY A 60 -1.56 0.57 -17.51
C GLY A 60 -1.85 0.92 -16.05
N SER A 61 -3.04 0.60 -15.54
CA SER A 61 -3.42 0.87 -14.15
C SER A 61 -2.60 0.04 -13.16
N ASN A 62 -2.32 -1.24 -13.46
CA ASN A 62 -1.45 -2.06 -12.61
C ASN A 62 -0.04 -1.48 -12.50
N PHE A 63 0.53 -1.00 -13.62
CA PHE A 63 1.83 -0.33 -13.60
C PHE A 63 1.79 0.97 -12.79
N MET A 64 0.79 1.82 -12.99
CA MET A 64 0.64 3.07 -12.24
C MET A 64 0.38 2.82 -10.76
N GLN A 65 -0.30 1.75 -10.40
CA GLN A 65 -0.49 1.33 -9.01
C GLN A 65 0.85 0.94 -8.36
N MET A 66 1.71 0.21 -9.07
CA MET A 66 3.06 -0.13 -8.59
C MET A 66 3.89 1.14 -8.36
N VAL A 67 3.88 2.09 -9.30
CA VAL A 67 4.56 3.39 -9.15
C VAL A 67 4.03 4.14 -7.92
N THR A 68 2.71 4.20 -7.76
CA THR A 68 2.06 4.87 -6.61
C THR A 68 2.43 4.21 -5.28
N LEU A 69 2.54 2.89 -5.24
CA LEU A 69 2.94 2.14 -4.06
C LEU A 69 4.37 2.46 -3.62
N ILE A 70 5.31 2.56 -4.57
CA ILE A 70 6.69 2.97 -4.30
C ILE A 70 6.75 4.39 -3.73
N ILE A 71 5.99 5.32 -4.33
CA ILE A 71 5.89 6.70 -3.85
C ILE A 71 5.31 6.76 -2.43
N THR A 72 4.24 6.01 -2.17
CA THR A 72 3.60 5.95 -0.85
C THR A 72 4.54 5.36 0.19
N SER A 73 5.32 4.35 -0.17
CA SER A 73 6.32 3.73 0.69
C SER A 73 7.46 4.70 1.03
N LEU A 74 7.92 5.48 0.07
CA LEU A 74 8.89 6.55 0.29
C LEU A 74 8.30 7.64 1.21
N ALA A 75 7.04 8.02 1.00
CA ALA A 75 6.34 9.03 1.79
C ALA A 75 6.06 8.57 3.24
N MET A 76 6.16 7.26 3.53
CA MET A 76 6.11 6.75 4.90
C MET A 76 7.22 7.34 5.78
N GLY A 77 8.38 7.68 5.19
CA GLY A 77 9.44 8.42 5.88
C GLY A 77 8.95 9.74 6.47
N SER A 78 8.17 10.51 5.70
CA SER A 78 7.54 11.74 6.17
C SER A 78 6.53 11.47 7.27
N THR A 79 5.67 10.45 7.13
CA THR A 79 4.70 10.03 8.17
C THR A 79 5.40 9.77 9.50
N VAL A 80 6.48 9.01 9.48
CA VAL A 80 7.23 8.64 10.69
C VAL A 80 7.89 9.85 11.33
N MET A 81 8.58 10.68 10.57
CA MET A 81 9.30 11.84 11.11
C MET A 81 8.34 12.89 11.67
N ILE A 82 7.25 13.19 10.96
CA ILE A 82 6.20 14.08 11.46
C ILE A 82 5.60 13.51 12.76
N GLY A 83 5.28 12.21 12.80
CA GLY A 83 4.77 11.55 13.98
C GLY A 83 5.73 11.66 15.18
N GLN A 84 7.03 11.49 14.97
CA GLN A 84 8.03 11.65 16.03
C GLN A 84 8.09 13.08 16.53
N HIS A 85 8.11 14.10 15.66
CA HIS A 85 8.13 15.50 16.06
C HIS A 85 6.86 15.95 16.80
N ILE A 86 5.69 15.44 16.37
CA ILE A 86 4.43 15.65 17.12
C ILE A 86 4.52 15.02 18.52
N GLY A 87 5.05 13.80 18.60
CA GLY A 87 5.29 13.13 19.88
C GLY A 87 6.28 13.88 20.78
N GLU A 88 7.31 14.50 20.22
CA GLU A 88 8.28 15.35 20.91
C GLU A 88 7.67 16.69 21.40
N GLY A 89 6.46 17.04 20.96
CA GLY A 89 5.88 18.36 21.22
C GLY A 89 6.57 19.50 20.46
N LYS A 90 7.13 19.22 19.27
CA LYS A 90 7.85 20.18 18.43
C LYS A 90 7.12 20.43 17.10
N PRO A 91 6.00 21.15 17.08
CA PRO A 91 5.20 21.40 15.88
C PRO A 91 5.95 22.20 14.80
N ASP A 92 6.92 23.02 15.19
CA ASP A 92 7.83 23.75 14.28
C ASP A 92 8.68 22.81 13.44
N LYS A 93 9.27 21.77 14.05
CA LYS A 93 10.04 20.75 13.34
C LYS A 93 9.16 19.89 12.43
N ALA A 94 7.96 19.55 12.88
CA ALA A 94 6.99 18.88 12.05
C ALA A 94 6.66 19.73 10.79
N GLY A 95 6.51 21.05 10.94
CA GLY A 95 6.32 21.98 9.82
C GLY A 95 7.48 21.96 8.83
N LYS A 96 8.74 21.99 9.32
CA LYS A 96 9.94 21.88 8.45
C LYS A 96 10.01 20.54 7.72
N THR A 97 9.65 19.44 8.38
CA THR A 97 9.57 18.11 7.73
C THR A 97 8.51 18.10 6.63
N VAL A 98 7.35 18.73 6.86
CA VAL A 98 6.30 18.87 5.84
C VAL A 98 6.83 19.67 4.65
N GLY A 99 7.47 20.83 4.90
CA GLY A 99 8.01 21.68 3.83
C GLY A 99 9.09 20.97 3.00
N SER A 100 10.05 20.31 3.67
CA SER A 100 11.09 19.51 3.00
C SER A 100 10.50 18.36 2.20
N SER A 101 9.44 17.71 2.73
CA SER A 101 8.73 16.64 2.01
C SER A 101 8.03 17.18 0.76
N ILE A 102 7.36 18.33 0.83
CA ILE A 102 6.71 18.94 -0.34
C ILE A 102 7.73 19.19 -1.45
N VAL A 103 8.89 19.78 -1.12
CA VAL A 103 9.93 20.07 -2.12
C VAL A 103 10.54 18.78 -2.68
N LEU A 104 10.87 17.81 -1.82
CA LEU A 104 11.39 16.50 -2.25
C LEU A 104 10.46 15.82 -3.24
N PHE A 105 9.20 15.68 -2.87
CA PHE A 105 8.22 14.97 -3.69
C PHE A 105 7.79 15.75 -4.93
N ALA A 106 7.88 17.09 -4.92
CA ALA A 106 7.73 17.88 -6.14
C ALA A 106 8.88 17.60 -7.14
N ILE A 107 10.12 17.53 -6.66
CA ILE A 107 11.28 17.16 -7.51
C ILE A 107 11.09 15.74 -8.05
N ILE A 108 10.77 14.77 -7.18
CA ILE A 108 10.51 13.40 -7.61
C ILE A 108 9.38 13.35 -8.65
N GLY A 109 8.30 14.11 -8.44
CA GLY A 109 7.18 14.20 -9.37
C GLY A 109 7.57 14.70 -10.75
N VAL A 110 8.35 15.77 -10.82
CA VAL A 110 8.84 16.30 -12.09
C VAL A 110 9.76 15.28 -12.79
N VAL A 111 10.70 14.68 -12.05
CA VAL A 111 11.61 13.65 -12.59
C VAL A 111 10.84 12.45 -13.09
N MET A 112 9.86 11.95 -12.32
CA MET A 112 9.02 10.82 -12.69
C MET A 112 8.16 11.14 -13.92
N THR A 113 7.57 12.35 -14.01
CA THR A 113 6.84 12.78 -15.21
C THR A 113 7.74 12.66 -16.44
N VAL A 114 8.93 13.24 -16.40
CA VAL A 114 9.86 13.22 -17.55
C VAL A 114 10.26 11.78 -17.92
N ILE A 115 10.61 10.96 -16.92
CA ILE A 115 11.00 9.56 -17.17
C ILE A 115 9.83 8.76 -17.77
N LEU A 116 8.65 8.83 -17.18
CA LEU A 116 7.52 8.02 -17.62
C LEU A 116 6.98 8.47 -18.99
N GLU A 117 7.02 9.77 -19.31
CA GLU A 117 6.67 10.28 -20.63
C GLU A 117 7.64 9.80 -21.72
N LEU A 118 8.95 9.90 -21.46
CA LEU A 118 9.97 9.47 -22.41
C LEU A 118 9.97 7.95 -22.62
N PHE A 119 9.72 7.19 -21.57
CA PHE A 119 9.83 5.73 -21.58
C PHE A 119 8.47 5.00 -21.63
N ALA A 120 7.34 5.69 -21.89
CA ALA A 120 6.03 5.05 -21.97
C ALA A 120 5.98 3.88 -22.98
N GLY A 121 6.54 4.05 -24.17
CA GLY A 121 6.64 2.98 -25.17
C GLY A 121 7.56 1.82 -24.74
N PRO A 122 8.82 2.07 -24.36
CA PRO A 122 9.68 1.03 -23.77
C PRO A 122 9.05 0.30 -22.57
N ILE A 123 8.34 0.99 -21.70
CA ILE A 123 7.62 0.38 -20.57
C ILE A 123 6.54 -0.58 -21.09
N ALA A 124 5.73 -0.18 -22.06
CA ALA A 124 4.71 -1.02 -22.64
C ALA A 124 5.32 -2.29 -23.32
N ASN A 125 6.49 -2.16 -23.94
CA ASN A 125 7.24 -3.30 -24.48
C ASN A 125 7.73 -4.26 -23.37
N ILE A 126 8.29 -3.73 -22.27
CA ILE A 126 8.74 -4.55 -21.13
C ILE A 126 7.55 -5.28 -20.49
N LEU A 127 6.38 -4.64 -20.43
CA LEU A 127 5.15 -5.24 -19.95
C LEU A 127 4.53 -6.25 -20.92
N GLN A 128 5.14 -6.48 -22.09
CA GLN A 128 4.69 -7.42 -23.12
C GLN A 128 3.24 -7.18 -23.53
N VAL A 129 2.87 -5.90 -23.70
CA VAL A 129 1.52 -5.51 -24.11
C VAL A 129 1.24 -6.03 -25.52
N PRO A 130 0.08 -6.69 -25.75
CA PRO A 130 -0.32 -7.14 -27.10
C PRO A 130 -0.35 -5.98 -28.11
N ALA A 131 -0.01 -6.25 -29.36
CA ALA A 131 0.08 -5.24 -30.42
C ALA A 131 -1.22 -4.41 -30.56
N GLU A 132 -2.37 -5.08 -30.42
CA GLU A 132 -3.70 -4.45 -30.53
C GLU A 132 -4.00 -3.45 -29.40
N SER A 133 -3.34 -3.61 -28.24
CA SER A 133 -3.52 -2.76 -27.06
C SER A 133 -2.36 -1.79 -26.84
N PHE A 134 -1.30 -1.87 -27.64
CA PHE A 134 -0.04 -1.17 -27.41
C PHE A 134 -0.21 0.35 -27.37
N ASP A 135 -0.76 0.92 -28.43
CA ASP A 135 -0.94 2.38 -28.53
C ASP A 135 -1.90 2.92 -27.48
N LYS A 136 -2.95 2.16 -27.15
CA LYS A 136 -3.90 2.50 -26.08
C LYS A 136 -3.20 2.47 -24.72
N THR A 137 -2.35 1.50 -24.45
CA THR A 137 -1.59 1.42 -23.21
C THR A 137 -0.60 2.58 -23.06
N VAL A 138 0.13 2.90 -24.14
CA VAL A 138 1.06 4.03 -24.16
C VAL A 138 0.31 5.35 -23.91
N LEU A 139 -0.87 5.52 -24.52
CA LEU A 139 -1.71 6.70 -24.30
C LEU A 139 -2.17 6.80 -22.83
N TYR A 140 -2.62 5.69 -22.24
CA TYR A 140 -3.00 5.63 -20.82
C TYR A 140 -1.84 6.03 -19.91
N LEU A 141 -0.67 5.44 -20.13
CA LEU A 141 0.54 5.71 -19.36
C LEU A 141 0.94 7.19 -19.47
N ARG A 142 0.91 7.79 -20.65
CA ARG A 142 1.24 9.22 -20.84
C ARG A 142 0.28 10.14 -20.10
N ILE A 143 -1.03 9.93 -20.21
CA ILE A 143 -2.01 10.78 -19.53
C ILE A 143 -1.84 10.67 -18.01
N CYS A 144 -1.65 9.46 -17.48
CA CYS A 144 -1.42 9.27 -16.05
C CYS A 144 -0.05 9.85 -15.61
N SER A 145 0.98 9.74 -16.46
CA SER A 145 2.30 10.31 -16.19
C SER A 145 2.28 11.84 -16.15
N GLY A 146 1.53 12.48 -17.05
CA GLY A 146 1.28 13.92 -16.99
C GLY A 146 0.59 14.36 -15.70
N GLY A 147 -0.24 13.47 -15.11
CA GLY A 147 -0.92 13.69 -13.84
C GLY A 147 -0.16 13.22 -12.59
N ILE A 148 1.03 12.62 -12.72
CA ILE A 148 1.71 11.96 -11.59
C ILE A 148 2.05 12.92 -10.45
N LEU A 149 2.32 14.19 -10.75
CA LEU A 149 2.58 15.22 -9.74
C LEU A 149 1.37 15.42 -8.82
N ILE A 150 0.16 15.32 -9.38
CA ILE A 150 -1.10 15.41 -8.62
C ILE A 150 -1.27 14.18 -7.74
N ILE A 151 -0.99 12.98 -8.28
CA ILE A 151 -1.04 11.72 -7.54
C ILE A 151 -0.05 11.75 -6.36
N ILE A 152 1.16 12.24 -6.60
CA ILE A 152 2.18 12.42 -5.55
C ILE A 152 1.71 13.42 -4.50
N ALA A 153 1.16 14.56 -4.89
CA ALA A 153 0.67 15.57 -3.96
C ALA A 153 -0.40 15.00 -3.01
N TYR A 154 -1.35 14.20 -3.54
CA TYR A 154 -2.33 13.50 -2.72
C TYR A 154 -1.66 12.55 -1.71
N ASN A 155 -0.69 11.74 -2.15
CA ASN A 155 0.00 10.78 -1.27
C ASN A 155 0.81 11.47 -0.17
N VAL A 156 1.47 12.60 -0.48
CA VAL A 156 2.19 13.42 0.51
C VAL A 156 1.23 14.01 1.54
N ILE A 157 0.12 14.60 1.11
CA ILE A 157 -0.92 15.13 2.02
C ILE A 157 -1.43 14.01 2.95
N SER A 158 -1.74 12.84 2.39
CA SER A 158 -2.20 11.69 3.16
C SER A 158 -1.14 11.21 4.16
N SER A 159 0.14 11.24 3.78
CA SER A 159 1.27 10.87 4.65
C SER A 159 1.45 11.84 5.81
N VAL A 160 1.34 13.14 5.55
CA VAL A 160 1.36 14.20 6.58
C VAL A 160 0.24 13.99 7.59
N LEU A 161 -0.99 13.80 7.11
CA LEU A 161 -2.16 13.60 7.96
C LEU A 161 -2.05 12.32 8.81
N ARG A 162 -1.56 11.22 8.24
CA ARG A 162 -1.27 10.00 9.01
C ARG A 162 -0.20 10.23 10.08
N GLY A 163 0.85 10.98 9.77
CA GLY A 163 1.89 11.36 10.75
C GLY A 163 1.34 12.14 11.94
N ILE A 164 0.40 13.05 11.70
CA ILE A 164 -0.30 13.81 12.75
C ILE A 164 -1.22 12.90 13.61
N GLY A 165 -1.59 11.73 13.10
CA GLY A 165 -2.53 10.82 13.76
C GLY A 165 -3.97 10.94 13.25
N ASN A 166 -4.19 11.61 12.13
CA ASN A 166 -5.51 11.77 11.52
C ASN A 166 -5.63 10.89 10.27
N ALA A 167 -6.36 9.78 10.37
CA ALA A 167 -6.67 8.89 9.26
C ALA A 167 -8.06 9.14 8.64
N ASN A 168 -8.93 9.90 9.31
CA ASN A 168 -10.28 10.17 8.82
C ASN A 168 -10.27 11.11 7.61
N LEU A 169 -9.38 12.11 7.60
CA LEU A 169 -9.26 13.03 6.48
C LEU A 169 -8.75 12.35 5.21
N PRO A 170 -7.68 11.52 5.22
CA PRO A 170 -7.30 10.70 4.08
C PRO A 170 -8.44 9.82 3.56
N LEU A 171 -9.22 9.16 4.44
CA LEU A 171 -10.39 8.38 4.04
C LEU A 171 -11.43 9.24 3.32
N LEU A 172 -11.74 10.42 3.85
CA LEU A 172 -12.68 11.36 3.22
C LEU A 172 -12.20 11.76 1.81
N PHE A 173 -10.91 12.07 1.68
CA PHE A 173 -10.34 12.51 0.40
C PHE A 173 -10.29 11.39 -0.64
N VAL A 174 -9.99 10.15 -0.22
CA VAL A 174 -10.13 8.97 -1.11
C VAL A 174 -11.58 8.76 -1.51
N GLY A 175 -12.53 8.94 -0.59
CA GLY A 175 -13.96 8.83 -0.90
C GLY A 175 -14.39 9.84 -1.96
N ILE A 176 -13.94 11.09 -1.86
CA ILE A 176 -14.17 12.14 -2.85
C ILE A 176 -13.53 11.74 -4.20
N ALA A 177 -12.28 11.27 -4.19
CA ALA A 177 -11.60 10.81 -5.39
C ALA A 177 -12.34 9.64 -6.05
N CYS A 178 -12.79 8.65 -5.27
CA CYS A 178 -13.54 7.50 -5.76
C CYS A 178 -14.86 7.93 -6.44
N ALA A 179 -15.63 8.78 -5.80
CA ALA A 179 -16.88 9.29 -6.36
C ALA A 179 -16.64 10.11 -7.65
N ALA A 180 -15.63 10.97 -7.66
CA ALA A 180 -15.25 11.77 -8.83
C ALA A 180 -14.73 10.90 -9.98
N ASN A 181 -13.94 9.85 -9.69
CA ASN A 181 -13.45 8.92 -10.69
C ASN A 181 -14.59 8.13 -11.34
N ILE A 182 -15.50 7.53 -10.56
CA ILE A 182 -16.67 6.81 -11.09
C ILE A 182 -17.52 7.74 -11.98
N ALA A 183 -17.79 8.96 -11.53
CA ALA A 183 -18.54 9.93 -12.33
C ALA A 183 -17.78 10.34 -13.60
N GLY A 184 -16.45 10.51 -13.49
CA GLY A 184 -15.58 10.82 -14.61
C GLY A 184 -15.51 9.71 -15.63
N ASP A 185 -15.39 8.44 -15.22
CA ASP A 185 -15.39 7.28 -16.10
C ASP A 185 -16.70 7.17 -16.88
N LEU A 186 -17.83 7.25 -16.19
CA LEU A 186 -19.13 7.22 -16.84
C LEU A 186 -19.31 8.37 -17.83
N PHE A 187 -18.79 9.55 -17.53
CA PHE A 187 -18.86 10.71 -18.43
C PHE A 187 -17.87 10.63 -19.59
N PHE A 188 -16.57 10.41 -19.32
CA PHE A 188 -15.55 10.43 -20.37
C PHE A 188 -15.57 9.17 -21.23
N VAL A 189 -15.78 8.00 -20.64
CA VAL A 189 -15.81 6.73 -21.37
C VAL A 189 -17.22 6.45 -21.90
N GLY A 190 -18.27 6.61 -21.06
CA GLY A 190 -19.64 6.30 -21.42
C GLY A 190 -20.29 7.33 -22.35
N VAL A 191 -20.21 8.63 -22.01
CA VAL A 191 -20.88 9.70 -22.77
C VAL A 191 -20.01 10.24 -23.89
N LEU A 192 -18.76 10.67 -23.58
CA LEU A 192 -17.85 11.25 -24.57
C LEU A 192 -17.12 10.21 -25.43
N LYS A 193 -17.20 8.93 -25.07
CA LYS A 193 -16.59 7.81 -25.80
C LYS A 193 -15.08 7.98 -26.06
N LEU A 194 -14.36 8.55 -25.07
CA LEU A 194 -12.92 8.77 -25.14
C LEU A 194 -12.12 7.50 -24.87
N ASP A 195 -12.77 6.35 -24.67
CA ASP A 195 -12.18 5.05 -24.47
C ASP A 195 -11.10 5.08 -23.35
N VAL A 196 -9.93 4.53 -23.59
CA VAL A 196 -8.81 4.45 -22.63
C VAL A 196 -8.35 5.83 -22.16
N ALA A 197 -8.35 6.85 -23.04
CA ALA A 197 -8.01 8.22 -22.66
C ALA A 197 -9.00 8.78 -21.63
N GLY A 198 -10.29 8.42 -21.75
CA GLY A 198 -11.33 8.81 -20.81
C GLY A 198 -11.07 8.28 -19.40
N ALA A 199 -10.73 7.00 -19.26
CA ALA A 199 -10.41 6.38 -17.97
C ALA A 199 -9.16 7.01 -17.33
N ALA A 200 -8.10 7.25 -18.11
CA ALA A 200 -6.89 7.91 -17.62
C ALA A 200 -7.16 9.35 -17.13
N LEU A 201 -7.95 10.13 -17.89
CA LEU A 201 -8.36 11.48 -17.53
C LEU A 201 -9.24 11.49 -16.28
N ALA A 202 -10.20 10.56 -16.16
CA ALA A 202 -11.04 10.43 -14.97
C ALA A 202 -10.19 10.20 -13.72
N THR A 203 -9.22 9.30 -13.80
CA THR A 203 -8.29 9.01 -12.69
C THR A 203 -7.49 10.24 -12.27
N VAL A 204 -6.88 10.97 -13.23
CA VAL A 204 -6.07 12.17 -12.93
C VAL A 204 -6.94 13.29 -12.36
N LEU A 205 -8.11 13.55 -12.96
CA LEU A 205 -9.02 14.61 -12.51
C LEU A 205 -9.62 14.28 -11.13
N ALA A 206 -9.94 13.03 -10.85
CA ALA A 206 -10.41 12.60 -9.53
C ALA A 206 -9.37 12.89 -8.44
N GLN A 207 -8.10 12.60 -8.71
CA GLN A 207 -7.00 12.92 -7.81
C GLN A 207 -6.83 14.44 -7.64
N LEU A 208 -6.97 15.22 -8.71
CA LEU A 208 -6.91 16.68 -8.65
C LEU A 208 -8.05 17.25 -7.77
N ILE A 209 -9.29 16.77 -7.94
CA ILE A 209 -10.44 17.17 -7.12
C ILE A 209 -10.14 16.84 -5.63
N SER A 210 -9.60 15.67 -5.36
CA SER A 210 -9.22 15.25 -4.01
C SER A 210 -8.14 16.16 -3.40
N VAL A 211 -7.11 16.55 -4.17
CA VAL A 211 -6.06 17.47 -3.73
C VAL A 211 -6.65 18.86 -3.43
N ILE A 212 -7.50 19.38 -4.32
CA ILE A 212 -8.18 20.69 -4.11
C ILE A 212 -9.04 20.65 -2.85
N ALA A 213 -9.84 19.57 -2.68
CA ALA A 213 -10.66 19.39 -1.49
C ALA A 213 -9.81 19.32 -0.22
N SER A 214 -8.70 18.57 -0.25
CA SER A 214 -7.78 18.47 0.87
C SER A 214 -7.16 19.81 1.25
N MET A 215 -6.70 20.59 0.27
CA MET A 215 -6.16 21.93 0.51
C MET A 215 -7.21 22.88 1.11
N GLY A 216 -8.48 22.77 0.68
CA GLY A 216 -9.58 23.54 1.24
C GLY A 216 -9.86 23.21 2.71
N VAL A 217 -9.77 21.93 3.09
CA VAL A 217 -9.95 21.48 4.47
C VAL A 217 -8.73 21.86 5.33
N LEU A 218 -7.51 21.69 4.82
CA LEU A 218 -6.28 22.02 5.53
C LEU A 218 -6.16 23.51 5.85
N LYS A 219 -6.60 24.39 4.94
CA LYS A 219 -6.62 25.86 5.18
C LYS A 219 -7.59 26.29 6.29
N LYS A 220 -8.67 25.52 6.51
CA LYS A 220 -9.72 25.84 7.51
C LYS A 220 -9.50 25.12 8.84
N GLY A 221 -8.64 24.09 8.89
CA GLY A 221 -8.39 23.26 10.06
C GLY A 221 -7.22 23.79 10.89
N ASN A 222 -7.33 23.74 12.22
CA ASN A 222 -6.20 23.92 13.11
C ASN A 222 -5.46 22.58 13.20
N LEU A 223 -4.44 22.41 12.37
CA LEU A 223 -3.56 21.25 12.47
C LEU A 223 -2.55 21.43 13.60
N PRO A 224 -2.14 20.36 14.28
CA PRO A 224 -1.13 20.42 15.34
C PRO A 224 0.30 20.57 14.77
N ILE A 225 0.46 21.35 13.69
CA ILE A 225 1.71 21.67 13.03
C ILE A 225 1.80 23.17 12.78
N GLU A 226 2.95 23.74 13.07
CA GLU A 226 3.26 25.13 12.69
C GLU A 226 3.94 25.10 11.33
N PHE A 227 3.17 25.24 10.26
CA PHE A 227 3.67 25.29 8.90
C PHE A 227 3.65 26.72 8.37
N LYS A 228 4.80 27.23 7.97
CA LYS A 228 4.99 28.54 7.35
C LYS A 228 5.43 28.40 5.90
N LYS A 229 5.16 29.39 5.07
CA LYS A 229 5.61 29.36 3.66
C LYS A 229 7.13 29.26 3.54
N GLU A 230 7.85 29.84 4.49
CA GLU A 230 9.31 29.79 4.57
C GLU A 230 9.85 28.37 4.81
N ASP A 231 9.04 27.46 5.34
CA ASP A 231 9.39 26.05 5.53
C ASP A 231 9.39 25.25 4.22
N CYS A 232 8.78 25.79 3.14
CA CYS A 232 8.86 25.22 1.79
C CYS A 232 10.28 25.34 1.21
N ARG A 233 11.25 24.77 1.90
CA ARG A 233 12.65 24.70 1.48
C ARG A 233 13.24 23.36 1.92
N ILE A 234 14.34 22.97 1.29
CA ILE A 234 15.09 21.79 1.70
C ILE A 234 15.81 22.08 3.02
N ASP A 235 15.33 21.45 4.10
CA ASP A 235 16.10 21.31 5.33
C ASP A 235 16.87 19.98 5.23
N HIS A 236 18.21 20.07 5.11
CA HIS A 236 19.05 18.90 4.86
C HIS A 236 18.96 17.85 5.97
N ASP A 237 18.79 18.27 7.23
CA ASP A 237 18.70 17.36 8.36
C ASP A 237 17.37 16.60 8.35
N GLU A 238 16.26 17.30 8.13
CA GLU A 238 14.95 16.69 8.04
C GLU A 238 14.81 15.81 6.78
N LEU A 239 15.31 16.29 5.63
CA LEU A 239 15.33 15.50 4.40
C LEU A 239 16.10 14.19 4.56
N LYS A 240 17.30 14.25 5.18
CA LYS A 240 18.11 13.06 5.44
C LYS A 240 17.38 12.06 6.33
N LYS A 241 16.67 12.53 7.36
CA LYS A 241 15.87 11.65 8.24
C LYS A 241 14.73 10.99 7.46
N VAL A 242 13.97 11.75 6.67
CA VAL A 242 12.89 11.24 5.83
C VAL A 242 13.39 10.19 4.85
N LEU A 243 14.50 10.45 4.16
CA LEU A 243 15.10 9.52 3.19
C LEU A 243 15.67 8.26 3.88
N ASN A 244 16.31 8.41 5.05
CA ASN A 244 16.84 7.25 5.81
C ASN A 244 15.74 6.27 6.24
N VAL A 245 14.51 6.73 6.39
CA VAL A 245 13.36 5.89 6.69
C VAL A 245 12.66 5.45 5.41
N GLY A 246 12.36 6.39 4.50
CA GLY A 246 11.55 6.15 3.34
C GLY A 246 12.22 5.29 2.26
N VAL A 247 13.52 5.53 1.98
CA VAL A 247 14.23 4.78 0.93
C VAL A 247 14.34 3.28 1.25
N PRO A 248 14.71 2.86 2.48
CA PRO A 248 14.69 1.44 2.82
C PRO A 248 13.31 0.80 2.69
N ILE A 249 12.23 1.51 3.07
CA ILE A 249 10.85 1.00 2.94
C ILE A 249 10.48 0.85 1.46
N ALA A 250 10.81 1.83 0.62
CA ALA A 250 10.52 1.78 -0.81
C ALA A 250 11.29 0.65 -1.51
N LEU A 251 12.56 0.43 -1.16
CA LEU A 251 13.36 -0.68 -1.68
C LEU A 251 12.80 -2.04 -1.27
N GLN A 252 12.42 -2.18 0.00
CA GLN A 252 11.74 -3.39 0.50
C GLN A 252 10.48 -3.68 -0.29
N GLU A 253 9.60 -2.68 -0.44
CA GLU A 253 8.32 -2.83 -1.15
C GLU A 253 8.54 -3.20 -2.63
N THR A 254 9.45 -2.50 -3.31
CA THR A 254 9.81 -2.80 -4.70
C THR A 254 10.27 -4.24 -4.86
N THR A 255 11.15 -4.73 -3.97
CA THR A 255 11.66 -6.10 -4.02
C THR A 255 10.55 -7.13 -3.80
N VAL A 256 9.63 -6.85 -2.88
CA VAL A 256 8.47 -7.71 -2.61
C VAL A 256 7.56 -7.78 -3.84
N GLN A 257 7.26 -6.66 -4.49
CA GLN A 257 6.45 -6.62 -5.71
C GLN A 257 7.10 -7.41 -6.85
N ILE A 258 8.41 -7.23 -7.05
CA ILE A 258 9.16 -8.01 -8.06
C ILE A 258 9.05 -9.51 -7.75
N SER A 259 9.14 -9.93 -6.48
CA SER A 259 9.02 -11.34 -6.13
C SER A 259 7.65 -11.93 -6.47
N PHE A 260 6.57 -11.17 -6.33
CA PHE A 260 5.24 -11.63 -6.74
C PHE A 260 5.10 -11.73 -8.26
N LEU A 261 5.73 -10.83 -9.03
CA LEU A 261 5.78 -10.95 -10.48
C LEU A 261 6.53 -12.22 -10.93
N VAL A 262 7.64 -12.55 -10.26
CA VAL A 262 8.39 -13.79 -10.53
C VAL A 262 7.54 -15.02 -10.21
N ILE A 263 6.82 -15.04 -9.07
CA ILE A 263 5.91 -16.13 -8.73
C ILE A 263 4.81 -16.29 -9.79
N ASN A 264 4.22 -15.18 -10.23
CA ASN A 264 3.22 -15.21 -11.29
C ASN A 264 3.78 -15.84 -12.56
N SER A 265 5.01 -15.49 -12.96
CA SER A 265 5.69 -16.08 -14.10
C SER A 265 5.93 -17.59 -13.92
N ILE A 266 6.36 -18.02 -12.72
CA ILE A 266 6.55 -19.45 -12.39
C ILE A 266 5.23 -20.21 -12.56
N ILE A 267 4.13 -19.70 -12.02
CA ILE A 267 2.82 -20.35 -12.06
C ILE A 267 2.26 -20.38 -13.49
N ASN A 268 2.50 -19.34 -14.28
CA ASN A 268 2.13 -19.31 -15.70
C ASN A 268 2.83 -20.44 -16.47
N GLY A 269 4.07 -20.77 -16.10
CA GLY A 269 4.80 -21.93 -16.65
C GLY A 269 4.21 -23.30 -16.28
N MET A 270 3.36 -23.39 -15.26
CA MET A 270 2.68 -24.62 -14.84
C MET A 270 1.45 -24.97 -15.70
N GLY A 271 1.02 -24.04 -16.57
CA GLY A 271 -0.09 -24.24 -17.52
C GLY A 271 -1.31 -23.36 -17.24
N LEU A 272 -2.32 -23.49 -18.14
CA LEU A 272 -3.46 -22.58 -18.18
C LEU A 272 -4.32 -22.64 -16.90
N MET A 273 -4.68 -23.84 -16.42
CA MET A 273 -5.55 -24.00 -15.27
C MET A 273 -4.91 -23.50 -13.96
N PRO A 274 -3.64 -23.84 -13.63
CA PRO A 274 -2.95 -23.24 -12.47
C PRO A 274 -2.84 -21.72 -12.59
N SER A 275 -2.51 -21.16 -13.76
CA SER A 275 -2.43 -19.72 -13.97
C SER A 275 -3.76 -19.02 -13.73
N ALA A 276 -4.86 -19.53 -14.28
CA ALA A 276 -6.20 -18.98 -14.07
C ALA A 276 -6.63 -19.07 -12.60
N GLY A 277 -6.40 -20.22 -11.94
CA GLY A 277 -6.70 -20.42 -10.53
C GLY A 277 -5.91 -19.49 -9.62
N TYR A 278 -4.62 -19.29 -9.90
CA TYR A 278 -3.79 -18.32 -9.17
C TYR A 278 -4.27 -16.89 -9.38
N GLY A 279 -4.69 -16.52 -10.59
CA GLY A 279 -5.23 -15.18 -10.86
C GLY A 279 -6.45 -14.85 -10.00
N VAL A 280 -7.35 -15.81 -9.80
CA VAL A 280 -8.50 -15.68 -8.87
C VAL A 280 -8.01 -15.60 -7.43
N ALA A 281 -7.13 -16.50 -7.00
CA ALA A 281 -6.58 -16.51 -5.65
C ALA A 281 -5.83 -15.22 -5.32
N GLN A 282 -5.06 -14.66 -6.26
CA GLN A 282 -4.32 -13.42 -6.09
C GLN A 282 -5.23 -12.21 -5.84
N LYS A 283 -6.37 -12.12 -6.53
CA LYS A 283 -7.36 -11.08 -6.25
C LYS A 283 -7.91 -11.20 -4.82
N LEU A 284 -8.25 -12.41 -4.40
CA LEU A 284 -8.74 -12.66 -3.04
C LEU A 284 -7.68 -12.33 -1.98
N THR A 285 -6.44 -12.78 -2.17
CA THR A 285 -5.35 -12.51 -1.23
C THR A 285 -4.99 -11.03 -1.16
N SER A 286 -5.10 -10.28 -2.28
CA SER A 286 -4.89 -8.84 -2.29
C SER A 286 -5.88 -8.10 -1.37
N PHE A 287 -7.16 -8.48 -1.38
CA PHE A 287 -8.14 -7.92 -0.45
C PHE A 287 -7.86 -8.32 1.01
N ILE A 288 -7.47 -9.57 1.24
CA ILE A 288 -7.10 -10.05 2.58
C ILE A 288 -5.92 -9.24 3.14
N MET A 289 -4.93 -8.92 2.31
CA MET A 289 -3.73 -8.17 2.71
C MET A 289 -4.00 -6.70 3.08
N LEU A 290 -5.16 -6.14 2.76
CA LEU A 290 -5.52 -4.77 3.18
C LEU A 290 -5.60 -4.65 4.71
N ILE A 291 -6.03 -5.71 5.40
CA ILE A 291 -6.18 -5.72 6.86
C ILE A 291 -4.83 -5.60 7.57
N PRO A 292 -3.85 -6.52 7.36
CA PRO A 292 -2.53 -6.38 7.98
C PRO A 292 -1.81 -5.11 7.51
N SER A 293 -2.03 -4.62 6.29
CA SER A 293 -1.48 -3.35 5.81
C SER A 293 -1.99 -2.15 6.60
N SER A 294 -3.29 -2.13 6.93
CA SER A 294 -3.86 -1.08 7.76
C SER A 294 -3.33 -1.12 9.20
N VAL A 295 -3.14 -2.32 9.75
CA VAL A 295 -2.52 -2.51 11.07
C VAL A 295 -1.06 -2.02 11.07
N MET A 296 -0.26 -2.38 10.05
CA MET A 296 1.12 -1.93 9.89
C MET A 296 1.22 -0.40 9.90
N GLN A 297 0.39 0.28 9.10
CA GLN A 297 0.39 1.74 9.03
C GLN A 297 -0.02 2.37 10.38
N SER A 298 -0.99 1.76 11.07
CA SER A 298 -1.46 2.23 12.39
C SER A 298 -0.41 2.06 13.46
N VAL A 299 0.27 0.91 13.49
CA VAL A 299 1.39 0.65 14.40
C VAL A 299 2.52 1.63 14.12
N SER A 300 2.85 1.88 12.85
CA SER A 300 3.92 2.80 12.49
C SER A 300 3.64 4.23 13.00
N ALA A 301 2.45 4.76 12.78
CA ALA A 301 2.06 6.08 13.25
C ALA A 301 2.00 6.15 14.80
N PHE A 302 1.42 5.14 15.43
CA PHE A 302 1.33 5.05 16.91
C PHE A 302 2.72 4.97 17.54
N VAL A 303 3.59 4.12 17.03
CA VAL A 303 4.95 3.94 17.54
C VAL A 303 5.79 5.19 17.28
N ALA A 304 5.64 5.86 16.14
CA ALA A 304 6.36 7.09 15.83
C ALA A 304 6.07 8.18 16.86
N GLN A 305 4.81 8.47 17.17
CA GLN A 305 4.44 9.48 18.17
C GLN A 305 4.88 9.09 19.60
N ASN A 306 4.74 7.81 19.97
CA ASN A 306 5.20 7.36 21.29
C ASN A 306 6.72 7.34 21.42
N THR A 307 7.45 7.07 20.35
CA THR A 307 8.92 7.16 20.30
C THR A 307 9.37 8.62 20.48
N GLY A 308 8.76 9.55 19.76
CA GLY A 308 9.01 10.98 19.94
C GLY A 308 8.71 11.48 21.34
N ALA A 309 7.63 11.02 21.95
CA ALA A 309 7.26 11.34 23.34
C ALA A 309 8.12 10.64 24.41
N GLY A 310 9.10 9.82 24.01
CA GLY A 310 9.93 9.03 24.96
C GLY A 310 9.18 7.89 25.65
N LYS A 311 7.93 7.60 25.26
CA LYS A 311 7.07 6.57 25.88
C LYS A 311 7.29 5.18 25.27
N LYS A 312 8.51 4.65 25.39
CA LYS A 312 8.92 3.37 24.79
C LYS A 312 8.05 2.19 25.23
N ASP A 313 7.70 2.10 26.52
CA ASP A 313 6.84 1.03 27.05
C ASP A 313 5.45 1.06 26.41
N ARG A 314 4.92 2.26 26.15
CA ARG A 314 3.63 2.42 25.49
C ARG A 314 3.70 2.01 24.03
N ALA A 315 4.79 2.35 23.32
CA ALA A 315 5.04 1.92 21.95
C ALA A 315 5.10 0.38 21.87
N TRP A 316 5.78 -0.26 22.82
CA TRP A 316 5.86 -1.73 22.90
C TRP A 316 4.51 -2.38 23.20
N LYS A 317 3.76 -1.87 24.17
CA LYS A 317 2.39 -2.34 24.46
C LYS A 317 1.46 -2.16 23.27
N GLY A 318 1.58 -1.08 22.51
CA GLY A 318 0.82 -0.87 21.26
C GLY A 318 1.13 -1.92 20.20
N PHE A 319 2.40 -2.24 20.02
CA PHE A 319 2.83 -3.31 19.13
C PHE A 319 2.24 -4.67 19.53
N LEU A 320 2.30 -5.05 20.82
CA LEU A 320 1.72 -6.31 21.29
C LEU A 320 0.19 -6.34 21.16
N THR A 321 -0.47 -5.21 21.41
CA THR A 321 -1.92 -5.08 21.25
C THR A 321 -2.31 -5.26 19.77
N ALA A 322 -1.54 -4.68 18.85
CA ALA A 322 -1.77 -4.83 17.41
C ALA A 322 -1.59 -6.28 16.95
N ILE A 323 -0.56 -7.00 17.45
CA ILE A 323 -0.38 -8.44 17.18
C ILE A 323 -1.61 -9.22 17.67
N ALA A 324 -2.00 -9.06 18.93
CA ALA A 324 -3.12 -9.79 19.50
C ALA A 324 -4.41 -9.57 18.70
N THR A 325 -4.72 -8.30 18.38
CA THR A 325 -5.91 -7.95 17.60
C THR A 325 -5.83 -8.47 16.16
N GLY A 326 -4.69 -8.27 15.51
CA GLY A 326 -4.45 -8.74 14.14
C GLY A 326 -4.52 -10.25 14.02
N CYS A 327 -3.89 -11.00 14.94
CA CYS A 327 -3.94 -12.47 14.96
C CYS A 327 -5.37 -12.99 15.20
N SER A 328 -6.14 -12.37 16.10
CA SER A 328 -7.54 -12.76 16.32
C SER A 328 -8.37 -12.64 15.02
N LEU A 329 -8.18 -11.56 14.27
CA LEU A 329 -8.82 -11.36 12.98
C LEU A 329 -8.25 -12.31 11.92
N GLY A 330 -6.94 -12.54 11.96
CA GLY A 330 -6.23 -13.47 11.08
C GLY A 330 -6.72 -14.91 11.20
N VAL A 331 -7.09 -15.35 12.41
CA VAL A 331 -7.69 -16.69 12.63
C VAL A 331 -9.04 -16.80 11.91
N VAL A 332 -9.89 -15.78 11.98
CA VAL A 332 -11.17 -15.77 11.26
C VAL A 332 -10.94 -15.88 9.75
N ILE A 333 -10.02 -15.08 9.22
CA ILE A 333 -9.70 -15.08 7.79
C ILE A 333 -9.03 -16.39 7.37
N PHE A 334 -8.17 -16.97 8.22
CA PHE A 334 -7.60 -18.30 8.03
C PHE A 334 -8.71 -19.35 7.86
N CYS A 335 -9.69 -19.38 8.76
CA CYS A 335 -10.80 -20.33 8.66
C CYS A 335 -11.59 -20.15 7.35
N ILE A 336 -11.87 -18.91 6.96
CA ILE A 336 -12.57 -18.60 5.70
C ILE A 336 -11.75 -19.08 4.50
N GLY A 337 -10.45 -18.78 4.44
CA GLY A 337 -9.58 -19.15 3.32
C GLY A 337 -9.33 -20.65 3.24
N PHE A 338 -9.11 -21.31 4.38
CA PHE A 338 -8.78 -22.73 4.43
C PHE A 338 -9.98 -23.63 4.13
N PHE A 339 -11.13 -23.36 4.77
CA PHE A 339 -12.34 -24.19 4.63
C PHE A 339 -13.29 -23.67 3.56
N GLY A 340 -13.33 -22.36 3.31
CA GLY A 340 -14.27 -21.71 2.40
C GLY A 340 -13.65 -21.32 1.05
N GLY A 341 -12.40 -21.66 0.77
CA GLY A 341 -11.68 -21.22 -0.44
C GLY A 341 -12.44 -21.48 -1.74
N SER A 342 -13.09 -22.62 -1.89
CA SER A 342 -13.90 -22.92 -3.08
C SER A 342 -15.16 -22.07 -3.17
N VAL A 343 -15.79 -21.75 -2.03
CA VAL A 343 -17.02 -20.92 -2.00
C VAL A 343 -16.70 -19.48 -2.42
N ILE A 344 -15.62 -18.89 -1.86
CA ILE A 344 -15.24 -17.52 -2.20
C ILE A 344 -14.68 -17.39 -3.61
N SER A 345 -14.05 -18.44 -4.15
CA SER A 345 -13.56 -18.43 -5.55
C SER A 345 -14.71 -18.42 -6.57
N ARG A 346 -15.89 -18.96 -6.22
CA ARG A 346 -17.10 -18.91 -7.06
C ARG A 346 -17.60 -17.50 -7.33
N ILE A 347 -17.20 -16.51 -6.53
CA ILE A 347 -17.55 -15.11 -6.76
C ILE A 347 -16.89 -14.59 -8.07
N PHE A 348 -15.75 -15.17 -8.46
CA PHE A 348 -14.95 -14.69 -9.60
C PHE A 348 -15.05 -15.59 -10.83
N THR A 349 -15.44 -16.84 -10.69
CA THR A 349 -15.52 -17.80 -11.81
C THR A 349 -16.51 -18.92 -11.54
N SER A 350 -17.12 -19.44 -12.62
CA SER A 350 -17.99 -20.61 -12.57
C SER A 350 -17.29 -21.90 -13.00
N ASP A 351 -16.04 -21.82 -13.50
CA ASP A 351 -15.28 -22.98 -13.97
C ASP A 351 -14.81 -23.83 -12.77
N PRO A 352 -15.26 -25.10 -12.65
CA PRO A 352 -14.89 -25.95 -11.53
C PRO A 352 -13.38 -26.20 -11.41
N ALA A 353 -12.66 -26.33 -12.54
CA ALA A 353 -11.23 -26.58 -12.55
C ALA A 353 -10.45 -25.35 -12.03
N VAL A 354 -10.85 -24.14 -12.41
CA VAL A 354 -10.26 -22.89 -11.91
C VAL A 354 -10.55 -22.70 -10.43
N ILE A 355 -11.78 -23.03 -9.99
CA ILE A 355 -12.18 -22.97 -8.56
C ILE A 355 -11.31 -23.92 -7.72
N GLU A 356 -11.08 -25.16 -8.21
CA GLU A 356 -10.25 -26.14 -7.51
C GLU A 356 -8.80 -25.63 -7.35
N GLN A 357 -8.19 -25.11 -8.41
CA GLN A 357 -6.84 -24.56 -8.37
C GLN A 357 -6.74 -23.34 -7.44
N SER A 358 -7.71 -22.43 -7.51
CA SER A 358 -7.78 -21.27 -6.60
C SER A 358 -7.90 -21.70 -5.14
N ALA A 359 -8.81 -22.64 -4.85
CA ALA A 359 -8.98 -23.18 -3.49
C ALA A 359 -7.72 -23.93 -3.00
N ALA A 360 -7.02 -24.64 -3.88
CA ALA A 360 -5.76 -25.29 -3.56
C ALA A 360 -4.70 -24.26 -3.14
N TYR A 361 -4.54 -23.17 -3.89
CA TYR A 361 -3.63 -22.09 -3.51
C TYR A 361 -4.02 -21.45 -2.17
N LEU A 362 -5.30 -21.12 -1.99
CA LEU A 362 -5.80 -20.49 -0.76
C LEU A 362 -5.58 -21.35 0.48
N ARG A 363 -5.69 -22.69 0.37
CA ARG A 363 -5.36 -23.60 1.47
C ARG A 363 -3.90 -23.50 1.88
N GLY A 364 -2.98 -23.49 0.92
CA GLY A 364 -1.54 -23.31 1.17
C GLY A 364 -1.23 -21.93 1.75
N PHE A 365 -1.92 -20.90 1.29
CA PHE A 365 -1.75 -19.51 1.71
C PHE A 365 -2.41 -19.21 3.08
N ALA A 366 -3.45 -19.94 3.48
CA ALA A 366 -4.26 -19.61 4.65
C ALA A 366 -3.46 -19.31 5.94
N PRO A 367 -2.38 -20.06 6.30
CA PRO A 367 -1.57 -19.73 7.48
C PRO A 367 -0.96 -18.31 7.44
N GLU A 368 -0.74 -17.76 6.26
CA GLU A 368 -0.25 -16.40 6.06
C GLU A 368 -1.16 -15.36 6.74
N CYS A 369 -2.48 -15.58 6.74
CA CYS A 369 -3.45 -14.65 7.33
C CYS A 369 -3.17 -14.33 8.81
N ILE A 370 -2.62 -15.30 9.56
CA ILE A 370 -2.23 -15.12 10.96
C ILE A 370 -0.80 -14.58 11.05
N LEU A 371 0.14 -15.20 10.34
CA LEU A 371 1.56 -14.91 10.42
C LEU A 371 1.88 -13.48 9.93
N THR A 372 1.21 -13.03 8.87
CA THR A 372 1.42 -11.69 8.32
C THR A 372 1.01 -10.58 9.30
N CYS A 373 0.05 -10.84 10.21
CA CYS A 373 -0.30 -9.87 11.24
C CYS A 373 0.88 -9.62 12.21
N VAL A 374 1.63 -10.66 12.55
CA VAL A 374 2.85 -10.54 13.37
C VAL A 374 3.95 -9.82 12.59
N LEU A 375 4.17 -10.23 11.34
CA LEU A 375 5.20 -9.65 10.48
C LEU A 375 4.95 -8.16 10.23
N PHE A 376 3.74 -7.79 9.81
CA PHE A 376 3.39 -6.41 9.47
C PHE A 376 3.36 -5.49 10.69
N SER A 377 2.92 -6.00 11.85
CA SER A 377 3.06 -5.27 13.11
C SER A 377 4.53 -5.02 13.45
N SER A 378 5.42 -6.00 13.23
CA SER A 378 6.86 -5.85 13.44
C SER A 378 7.46 -4.81 12.48
N ILE A 379 7.12 -4.86 11.20
CA ILE A 379 7.49 -3.86 10.20
C ILE A 379 7.01 -2.46 10.65
N GLY A 380 5.75 -2.33 11.06
CA GLY A 380 5.20 -1.07 11.56
C GLY A 380 5.95 -0.54 12.79
N TYR A 381 6.32 -1.42 13.72
CA TYR A 381 7.10 -1.05 14.90
C TYR A 381 8.49 -0.50 14.56
N PHE A 382 9.24 -1.21 13.70
CA PHE A 382 10.57 -0.78 13.29
C PHE A 382 10.51 0.51 12.47
N ASN A 383 9.56 0.63 11.54
CA ASN A 383 9.35 1.85 10.75
C ASN A 383 9.00 3.04 11.65
N GLY A 384 8.05 2.88 12.59
CA GLY A 384 7.64 3.94 13.52
C GLY A 384 8.79 4.42 14.42
N ARG A 385 9.74 3.53 14.72
CA ARG A 385 10.97 3.91 15.43
C ARG A 385 12.01 4.60 14.55
N GLY A 386 11.80 4.70 13.25
CA GLY A 386 12.78 5.21 12.30
C GLY A 386 13.95 4.26 12.02
N ILE A 387 13.79 2.97 12.33
CA ILE A 387 14.82 1.93 12.14
C ILE A 387 14.41 1.04 10.95
N SER A 388 14.43 1.58 9.74
CA SER A 388 13.89 0.90 8.55
C SER A 388 14.90 -0.01 7.84
N ILE A 389 16.20 0.08 8.14
CA ILE A 389 17.23 -0.81 7.54
C ILE A 389 16.96 -2.30 7.81
N PRO A 390 16.62 -2.75 9.03
CA PRO A 390 16.23 -4.15 9.25
C PRO A 390 15.00 -4.56 8.45
N VAL A 391 14.04 -3.64 8.21
CA VAL A 391 12.85 -3.91 7.39
C VAL A 391 13.24 -4.16 5.94
N MET A 392 14.11 -3.32 5.38
CA MET A 392 14.64 -3.49 4.03
C MET A 392 15.39 -4.83 3.89
N LEU A 393 16.31 -5.12 4.80
CA LEU A 393 17.10 -6.36 4.76
C LEU A 393 16.20 -7.59 4.87
N GLN A 394 15.22 -7.56 5.77
CA GLN A 394 14.24 -8.64 5.91
C GLN A 394 13.46 -8.84 4.61
N GLY A 395 12.95 -7.76 3.99
CA GLY A 395 12.18 -7.85 2.76
C GLY A 395 12.99 -8.42 1.59
N ILE A 396 14.21 -7.90 1.39
CA ILE A 396 15.11 -8.36 0.32
C ILE A 396 15.49 -9.83 0.51
N THR A 397 15.93 -10.21 1.71
CA THR A 397 16.33 -11.60 1.99
C THR A 397 15.15 -12.57 1.92
N SER A 398 13.97 -12.17 2.42
CA SER A 398 12.75 -12.95 2.32
C SER A 398 12.34 -13.20 0.87
N ALA A 399 12.36 -12.16 0.04
CA ALA A 399 11.95 -12.25 -1.36
C ALA A 399 12.95 -13.07 -2.17
N CYS A 400 14.24 -12.71 -2.12
CA CYS A 400 15.25 -13.27 -3.01
C CYS A 400 15.78 -14.63 -2.55
N LEU A 401 15.96 -14.85 -1.25
CA LEU A 401 16.61 -16.06 -0.74
C LEU A 401 15.61 -17.12 -0.27
N ILE A 402 14.36 -16.77 0.00
CA ILE A 402 13.37 -17.71 0.52
C ILE A 402 12.19 -17.86 -0.44
N ARG A 403 11.44 -16.79 -0.71
CA ARG A 403 10.17 -16.87 -1.46
C ARG A 403 10.36 -17.38 -2.87
N ILE A 404 11.24 -16.76 -3.65
CA ILE A 404 11.49 -17.14 -5.05
C ILE A 404 12.07 -18.56 -5.14
N PRO A 405 13.14 -18.93 -4.40
CA PRO A 405 13.65 -20.30 -4.46
C PRO A 405 12.66 -21.37 -4.01
N LEU A 406 11.84 -21.11 -2.97
CA LEU A 406 10.80 -22.05 -2.55
C LEU A 406 9.70 -22.20 -3.59
N ALA A 407 9.25 -21.11 -4.21
CA ALA A 407 8.23 -21.18 -5.26
C ALA A 407 8.74 -21.98 -6.47
N LEU A 408 10.00 -21.76 -6.88
CA LEU A 408 10.67 -22.55 -7.92
C LEU A 408 10.78 -24.02 -7.53
N PHE A 409 11.26 -24.31 -6.33
CA PHE A 409 11.39 -25.68 -5.84
C PHE A 409 10.05 -26.41 -5.85
N PHE A 410 9.02 -25.79 -5.27
CA PHE A 410 7.69 -26.39 -5.22
C PHE A 410 7.03 -26.54 -6.60
N SER A 411 7.29 -25.64 -7.54
CA SER A 411 6.73 -25.75 -8.90
C SER A 411 7.30 -26.90 -9.72
N HIS A 412 8.49 -27.42 -9.35
CA HIS A 412 9.15 -28.53 -10.06
C HIS A 412 8.98 -29.89 -9.36
N LEU A 413 8.22 -29.97 -8.25
CA LEU A 413 7.96 -31.23 -7.59
C LEU A 413 7.06 -32.14 -8.46
N PRO A 414 7.29 -33.47 -8.49
CA PRO A 414 6.37 -34.41 -9.11
C PRO A 414 4.99 -34.31 -8.45
N ASN A 415 3.92 -34.30 -9.27
CA ASN A 415 2.53 -34.15 -8.80
C ASN A 415 2.27 -32.85 -7.98
N THR A 416 2.99 -31.77 -8.30
CA THR A 416 2.80 -30.48 -7.63
C THR A 416 1.39 -29.94 -7.90
N ASN A 417 0.86 -29.24 -6.90
CA ASN A 417 -0.37 -28.47 -7.04
C ASN A 417 -0.15 -27.05 -6.45
N LEU A 418 -1.09 -26.13 -6.67
CA LEU A 418 -0.98 -24.77 -6.19
C LEU A 418 -0.94 -24.64 -4.66
N THR A 419 -1.31 -25.67 -3.89
CA THR A 419 -1.15 -25.67 -2.42
C THR A 419 0.30 -25.55 -2.02
N PHE A 420 1.20 -26.31 -2.68
CA PHE A 420 2.63 -26.24 -2.38
C PHE A 420 3.23 -24.86 -2.72
N VAL A 421 2.84 -24.28 -3.85
CA VAL A 421 3.28 -22.93 -4.20
C VAL A 421 2.71 -21.91 -3.20
N GLY A 422 1.46 -22.06 -2.77
CA GLY A 422 0.83 -21.21 -1.76
C GLY A 422 1.54 -21.25 -0.41
N ILE A 423 2.10 -22.39 0.01
CA ILE A 423 2.84 -22.55 1.26
C ILE A 423 4.18 -21.77 1.24
N SER A 424 4.73 -21.44 0.08
CA SER A 424 5.97 -20.65 0.00
C SER A 424 5.87 -19.30 0.72
N THR A 425 4.70 -18.67 0.71
CA THR A 425 4.47 -17.37 1.37
C THR A 425 4.48 -17.48 2.90
N PRO A 426 3.71 -18.36 3.57
CA PRO A 426 3.80 -18.56 5.02
C PRO A 426 5.20 -18.93 5.51
N ILE A 427 5.92 -19.80 4.80
CA ILE A 427 7.32 -20.16 5.17
C ILE A 427 8.20 -18.90 5.13
N THR A 428 8.06 -18.09 4.10
CA THR A 428 8.80 -16.83 3.98
C THR A 428 8.48 -15.87 5.12
N THR A 429 7.22 -15.83 5.54
CA THR A 429 6.78 -14.99 6.66
C THR A 429 7.30 -15.49 8.00
N VAL A 430 7.35 -16.80 8.23
CA VAL A 430 8.03 -17.39 9.41
C VAL A 430 9.49 -16.95 9.47
N TYR A 431 10.23 -17.05 8.35
CA TYR A 431 11.59 -16.51 8.29
C TYR A 431 11.65 -15.03 8.68
N GLY A 432 10.76 -14.21 8.16
CA GLY A 432 10.68 -12.77 8.48
C GLY A 432 10.43 -12.51 9.97
N ILE A 433 9.54 -13.30 10.59
CA ILE A 433 9.26 -13.21 12.03
C ILE A 433 10.51 -13.58 12.82
N CYS A 434 11.20 -14.69 12.50
CA CYS A 434 12.43 -15.09 13.14
C CYS A 434 13.53 -14.02 13.01
N PHE A 435 13.65 -13.41 11.83
CA PHE A 435 14.58 -12.30 11.60
C PHE A 435 14.29 -11.12 12.55
N PHE A 436 13.02 -10.69 12.67
CA PHE A 436 12.67 -9.61 13.60
C PHE A 436 12.84 -10.01 15.06
N MET A 437 12.60 -11.25 15.45
CA MET A 437 12.88 -11.72 16.81
C MET A 437 14.37 -11.54 17.17
N ILE A 438 15.27 -11.84 16.25
CA ILE A 438 16.71 -11.60 16.42
C ILE A 438 16.99 -10.09 16.55
N CYS A 439 16.36 -9.27 15.72
CA CYS A 439 16.49 -7.81 15.81
C CYS A 439 15.99 -7.26 17.14
N PHE A 440 14.83 -7.71 17.63
CA PHE A 440 14.31 -7.34 18.95
C PHE A 440 15.26 -7.76 20.08
N ALA A 441 15.81 -8.98 20.04
CA ALA A 441 16.78 -9.43 21.03
C ALA A 441 18.05 -8.55 21.06
N ARG A 442 18.53 -8.11 19.88
CA ARG A 442 19.67 -7.18 19.78
C ARG A 442 19.34 -5.79 20.34
N LEU A 443 18.14 -5.25 20.05
CA LEU A 443 17.70 -3.95 20.59
C LEU A 443 17.59 -4.01 22.12
N LYS A 444 17.05 -5.11 22.67
CA LYS A 444 16.95 -5.32 24.11
C LYS A 444 18.33 -5.34 24.78
N LYS A 445 19.30 -6.07 24.20
CA LYS A 445 20.68 -6.11 24.72
C LYS A 445 21.36 -4.73 24.72
N LYS A 446 20.98 -3.84 23.80
CA LYS A 446 21.52 -2.46 23.72
C LYS A 446 20.75 -1.45 24.61
N GLY A 447 19.76 -1.87 25.39
CA GLY A 447 18.92 -0.98 26.20
C GLY A 447 18.08 0.00 25.36
N GLN A 448 17.82 -0.36 24.12
CA GLN A 448 17.10 0.49 23.16
C GLN A 448 15.62 0.12 23.00
N MET A 449 15.11 -0.81 23.77
CA MET A 449 13.69 -1.16 23.82
C MET A 449 12.91 -0.29 24.75
#